data_80f5c0b982db91b83d6b00ceaa4a6692
#
_entry.id   80f5c0b982db91b83d6b00ceaa4a6692
#
_cell.length_a   1.000
_cell.length_b   1.000
_cell.length_c   1.000
_cell.angle_alpha   90.00
_cell.angle_beta   90.00
_cell.angle_gamma   90.00
#
_symmetry.space_group_name_H-M   'P 1'
#
loop_
_entity.id
_entity.type
_entity.pdbx_description
1 polymer ?
#
loop_
_entity_poly.entity_id
_entity_poly.type
_entity_poly.pdbx_seq_one_letter_code
_entity_poly.pdbx_strand_id
1 'polypeptide(L)'
;MAMDEGLELPETVLARLAAEVDACERRYARMQKLTLELLAFYGSRGLHPVLLKGLDSASLYEIPSLRESGDIDLYFSENELFAAIPKEAVHNADNSWSYVFRGVEVELHDHILDIERPSARREAQRIASESPSGSVEGLPAEVRGLSPRMRILLLSSHLLKHCLGRGIGLRQVCDYALARAACDYDRRIFEADCRALGLSRWVAVLDNLCVRHLGLDGNFSASYAERERRRLDSLSDRLLRRLLDEGNFGRESGRGKGALNTFMAFLSNMGFSLKLAPGEAFYTVLSLAKGRLKKPSPSGKTQNRSL
;
A
#
# COMPACT_ATOMS: atom_id res chain seq x y z
N MET A 1 -19.83 -4.35 -13.50
CA MET A 1 -20.69 -3.21 -13.12
C MET A 1 -22.04 -3.49 -13.68
N ALA A 2 -23.00 -3.71 -12.83
CA ALA A 2 -24.35 -4.03 -13.19
C ALA A 2 -24.92 -2.98 -14.12
N MET A 3 -25.48 -3.41 -15.23
CA MET A 3 -26.59 -2.70 -15.80
C MET A 3 -27.71 -2.80 -14.76
N ASP A 4 -27.74 -1.84 -13.85
CA ASP A 4 -28.88 -1.64 -12.97
C ASP A 4 -30.04 -1.33 -13.92
N GLU A 5 -31.09 -2.15 -13.89
CA GLU A 5 -32.22 -2.03 -14.81
C GLU A 5 -33.00 -0.71 -14.60
N GLY A 6 -32.37 0.38 -14.68
CA GLY A 6 -32.94 1.72 -14.47
C GLY A 6 -31.97 2.89 -14.68
N LEU A 7 -30.68 2.62 -14.88
CA LEU A 7 -29.72 3.69 -15.12
C LEU A 7 -29.49 3.89 -16.62
N GLU A 8 -30.22 4.81 -17.25
CA GLU A 8 -29.98 5.24 -18.62
C GLU A 8 -28.76 6.18 -18.68
N LEU A 9 -27.64 5.69 -19.15
CA LEU A 9 -26.45 6.50 -19.41
C LEU A 9 -26.39 6.93 -20.88
N PRO A 10 -25.95 8.19 -21.17
CA PRO A 10 -25.67 8.61 -22.52
C PRO A 10 -24.67 7.69 -23.23
N GLU A 11 -24.84 7.42 -24.52
CA GLU A 11 -23.95 6.55 -25.31
C GLU A 11 -22.46 6.96 -25.20
N THR A 12 -22.19 8.26 -25.17
CA THR A 12 -20.82 8.80 -24.99
C THR A 12 -20.20 8.42 -23.65
N VAL A 13 -21.01 8.33 -22.58
CA VAL A 13 -20.55 7.88 -21.26
C VAL A 13 -20.31 6.39 -21.27
N LEU A 14 -21.21 5.60 -21.85
CA LEU A 14 -21.05 4.15 -22.02
C LEU A 14 -19.80 3.81 -22.82
N ALA A 15 -19.58 4.49 -23.97
CA ALA A 15 -18.38 4.28 -24.78
C ALA A 15 -17.10 4.62 -24.01
N ARG A 16 -17.09 5.70 -23.22
CA ARG A 16 -15.96 6.06 -22.37
C ARG A 16 -15.70 5.01 -21.30
N LEU A 17 -16.73 4.55 -20.60
CA LEU A 17 -16.60 3.50 -19.59
C LEU A 17 -16.07 2.19 -20.18
N ALA A 18 -16.57 1.79 -21.36
CA ALA A 18 -16.09 0.61 -22.04
C ALA A 18 -14.60 0.73 -22.42
N ALA A 19 -14.17 1.89 -22.91
CA ALA A 19 -12.77 2.15 -23.23
C ALA A 19 -11.86 2.11 -21.97
N GLU A 20 -12.33 2.62 -20.84
CA GLU A 20 -11.60 2.55 -19.57
C GLU A 20 -11.48 1.10 -19.05
N VAL A 21 -12.56 0.31 -19.13
CA VAL A 21 -12.54 -1.12 -18.78
C VAL A 21 -11.51 -1.87 -19.63
N ASP A 22 -11.56 -1.71 -20.95
CA ASP A 22 -10.63 -2.35 -21.89
C ASP A 22 -9.17 -1.90 -21.62
N ALA A 23 -8.93 -0.64 -21.26
CA ALA A 23 -7.62 -0.15 -20.87
C ALA A 23 -7.12 -0.77 -19.56
N CYS A 24 -8.01 -0.95 -18.56
CA CYS A 24 -7.68 -1.62 -17.30
C CYS A 24 -7.32 -3.09 -17.54
N GLU A 25 -8.12 -3.82 -18.34
CA GLU A 25 -7.87 -5.23 -18.66
C GLU A 25 -6.53 -5.43 -19.37
N ARG A 26 -6.23 -4.62 -20.38
CA ARG A 26 -4.92 -4.65 -21.06
C ARG A 26 -3.77 -4.36 -20.13
N ARG A 27 -3.92 -3.39 -19.22
CA ARG A 27 -2.91 -3.06 -18.23
C ARG A 27 -2.70 -4.20 -17.25
N TYR A 28 -3.78 -4.80 -16.75
CA TYR A 28 -3.72 -5.96 -15.86
C TYR A 28 -3.00 -7.15 -16.52
N ALA A 29 -3.40 -7.53 -17.74
CA ALA A 29 -2.76 -8.62 -18.49
C ALA A 29 -1.26 -8.38 -18.71
N ARG A 30 -0.87 -7.12 -19.02
CA ARG A 30 0.54 -6.73 -19.15
C ARG A 30 1.28 -6.87 -17.81
N MET A 31 0.68 -6.37 -16.71
CA MET A 31 1.29 -6.46 -15.38
C MET A 31 1.46 -7.92 -14.93
N GLN A 32 0.44 -8.76 -15.15
CA GLN A 32 0.50 -10.19 -14.86
C GLN A 32 1.64 -10.86 -15.63
N LYS A 33 1.72 -10.64 -16.94
CA LYS A 33 2.78 -11.19 -17.79
C LYS A 33 4.17 -10.77 -17.28
N LEU A 34 4.38 -9.48 -17.04
CA LEU A 34 5.69 -8.95 -16.60
C LEU A 34 6.06 -9.45 -15.20
N THR A 35 5.10 -9.56 -14.29
CA THR A 35 5.33 -10.12 -12.95
C THR A 35 5.77 -11.58 -13.05
N LEU A 36 5.09 -12.41 -13.85
CA LEU A 36 5.46 -13.82 -14.02
C LEU A 36 6.83 -13.99 -14.68
N GLU A 37 7.15 -13.18 -15.70
CA GLU A 37 8.48 -13.18 -16.32
C GLU A 37 9.58 -12.82 -15.31
N LEU A 38 9.32 -11.82 -14.46
CA LEU A 38 10.25 -11.37 -13.43
C LEU A 38 10.46 -12.42 -12.34
N LEU A 39 9.37 -13.04 -11.87
CA LEU A 39 9.44 -14.12 -10.88
C LEU A 39 10.19 -15.34 -11.42
N ALA A 40 9.96 -15.71 -12.69
CA ALA A 40 10.71 -16.78 -13.35
C ALA A 40 12.21 -16.44 -13.48
N PHE A 41 12.54 -15.18 -13.78
CA PHE A 41 13.93 -14.71 -13.82
C PHE A 41 14.62 -14.85 -12.46
N TYR A 42 13.97 -14.44 -11.37
CA TYR A 42 14.54 -14.62 -10.03
C TYR A 42 14.60 -16.10 -9.63
N GLY A 43 13.54 -16.87 -9.91
CA GLY A 43 13.50 -18.31 -9.65
C GLY A 43 14.63 -19.08 -10.33
N SER A 44 15.00 -18.73 -11.58
CA SER A 44 16.14 -19.33 -12.29
C SER A 44 17.50 -19.08 -11.62
N ARG A 45 17.56 -18.14 -10.69
CA ARG A 45 18.74 -17.80 -9.86
C ARG A 45 18.65 -18.33 -8.43
N GLY A 46 17.64 -19.13 -8.13
CA GLY A 46 17.38 -19.65 -6.79
C GLY A 46 16.84 -18.62 -5.80
N LEU A 47 16.30 -17.49 -6.31
CA LEU A 47 15.70 -16.43 -5.51
C LEU A 47 14.18 -16.54 -5.59
N HIS A 48 13.50 -16.53 -4.44
CA HIS A 48 12.06 -16.78 -4.35
C HIS A 48 11.33 -15.65 -3.64
N PRO A 49 11.19 -14.47 -4.28
CA PRO A 49 10.51 -13.34 -3.67
C PRO A 49 9.04 -13.61 -3.35
N VAL A 50 8.51 -12.80 -2.44
CA VAL A 50 7.08 -12.75 -2.12
C VAL A 50 6.49 -11.51 -2.77
N LEU A 51 5.39 -11.67 -3.50
CA LEU A 51 4.62 -10.57 -4.06
C LEU A 51 3.85 -9.87 -2.94
N LEU A 52 4.04 -8.56 -2.81
CA LEU A 52 3.48 -7.80 -1.67
C LEU A 52 2.12 -7.17 -1.96
N LYS A 53 1.97 -6.55 -3.11
CA LYS A 53 0.82 -5.72 -3.51
C LYS A 53 0.49 -5.95 -4.99
N GLY A 54 -0.15 -5.00 -5.63
CA GLY A 54 -0.43 -5.08 -7.05
C GLY A 54 -1.39 -6.22 -7.38
N LEU A 55 -0.90 -7.28 -8.00
CA LEU A 55 -1.71 -8.45 -8.38
C LEU A 55 -2.22 -9.22 -7.14
N ASP A 56 -1.47 -9.25 -6.04
CA ASP A 56 -1.92 -9.85 -4.78
C ASP A 56 -3.16 -9.13 -4.24
N SER A 57 -3.19 -7.80 -4.26
CA SER A 57 -4.39 -7.04 -3.89
C SER A 57 -5.52 -7.16 -4.92
N ALA A 58 -5.18 -7.28 -6.21
CA ALA A 58 -6.17 -7.43 -7.27
C ALA A 58 -6.94 -8.77 -7.14
N SER A 59 -6.30 -9.83 -6.65
CA SER A 59 -6.94 -11.13 -6.45
C SER A 59 -8.12 -11.10 -5.46
N LEU A 60 -8.24 -10.05 -4.67
CA LEU A 60 -9.36 -9.86 -3.72
C LEU A 60 -10.62 -9.29 -4.37
N TYR A 61 -10.53 -8.81 -5.60
CA TYR A 61 -11.65 -8.21 -6.32
C TYR A 61 -12.39 -9.25 -7.12
N GLU A 62 -13.71 -9.11 -7.22
CA GLU A 62 -14.57 -9.97 -8.06
C GLU A 62 -14.08 -9.98 -9.52
N ILE A 63 -13.64 -8.83 -10.02
CA ILE A 63 -13.02 -8.68 -11.35
C ILE A 63 -11.61 -8.10 -11.17
N PRO A 64 -10.58 -8.95 -10.99
CA PRO A 64 -9.20 -8.51 -10.70
C PRO A 64 -8.63 -7.55 -11.74
N SER A 65 -9.03 -7.70 -13.01
CA SER A 65 -8.55 -6.86 -14.13
C SER A 65 -8.98 -5.39 -14.02
N LEU A 66 -10.00 -5.08 -13.25
CA LEU A 66 -10.46 -3.71 -13.03
C LEU A 66 -9.72 -2.98 -11.90
N ARG A 67 -8.91 -3.71 -11.11
CA ARG A 67 -8.04 -3.08 -10.12
C ARG A 67 -6.72 -2.69 -10.75
N GLU A 68 -6.50 -1.40 -10.94
CA GLU A 68 -5.25 -0.87 -11.51
C GLU A 68 -4.04 -1.13 -10.61
N SER A 69 -2.95 -1.61 -11.22
CA SER A 69 -1.62 -1.71 -10.61
C SER A 69 -0.62 -0.86 -11.41
N GLY A 70 0.28 -0.15 -10.72
CA GLY A 70 1.28 0.73 -11.35
C GLY A 70 2.70 0.21 -11.29
N ASP A 71 2.99 -0.61 -10.30
CA ASP A 71 4.30 -1.09 -9.89
C ASP A 71 4.25 -2.57 -9.52
N ILE A 72 5.43 -3.19 -9.42
CA ILE A 72 5.62 -4.57 -8.95
C ILE A 72 6.44 -4.50 -7.67
N ASP A 73 5.83 -4.82 -6.53
CA ASP A 73 6.49 -4.84 -5.23
C ASP A 73 6.88 -6.26 -4.84
N LEU A 74 8.17 -6.50 -4.61
CA LEU A 74 8.72 -7.79 -4.25
C LEU A 74 9.48 -7.72 -2.92
N TYR A 75 9.15 -8.61 -2.00
CA TYR A 75 9.91 -8.80 -0.79
C TYR A 75 10.92 -9.95 -0.97
N PHE A 76 12.15 -9.69 -0.58
CA PHE A 76 13.21 -10.66 -0.47
C PHE A 76 13.67 -10.79 0.99
N SER A 77 14.07 -11.97 1.40
CA SER A 77 14.78 -12.11 2.66
C SER A 77 16.09 -11.28 2.61
N GLU A 78 16.58 -10.87 3.77
CA GLU A 78 17.80 -10.05 3.87
C GLU A 78 19.00 -10.68 3.13
N ASN A 79 19.10 -12.00 3.18
CA ASN A 79 20.17 -12.75 2.48
C ASN A 79 20.01 -12.78 0.96
N GLU A 80 18.79 -12.71 0.45
CA GLU A 80 18.49 -12.77 -0.99
C GLU A 80 18.49 -11.38 -1.64
N LEU A 81 18.14 -10.34 -0.90
CA LEU A 81 17.95 -9.01 -1.46
C LEU A 81 19.18 -8.51 -2.21
N PHE A 82 20.37 -8.61 -1.61
CA PHE A 82 21.62 -8.13 -2.25
C PHE A 82 21.93 -8.86 -3.55
N ALA A 83 21.57 -10.14 -3.67
CA ALA A 83 21.73 -10.92 -4.90
C ALA A 83 20.64 -10.57 -5.95
N ALA A 84 19.51 -10.01 -5.49
CA ALA A 84 18.37 -9.63 -6.35
C ALA A 84 18.53 -8.25 -6.98
N ILE A 85 19.29 -7.32 -6.37
CA ILE A 85 19.39 -5.92 -6.79
C ILE A 85 20.14 -5.81 -8.11
N PRO A 86 19.51 -5.30 -9.20
CA PRO A 86 20.21 -5.01 -10.44
C PRO A 86 21.14 -3.80 -10.29
N LYS A 87 22.17 -3.73 -11.15
CA LYS A 87 23.17 -2.64 -11.10
C LYS A 87 22.59 -1.24 -11.31
N GLU A 88 21.51 -1.13 -12.06
CA GLU A 88 20.78 0.11 -12.36
C GLU A 88 19.80 0.52 -11.27
N ALA A 89 19.59 -0.30 -10.25
CA ALA A 89 18.64 0.00 -9.19
C ALA A 89 19.06 1.18 -8.33
N VAL A 90 18.10 1.99 -7.95
CA VAL A 90 18.26 3.17 -7.10
C VAL A 90 17.78 2.85 -5.69
N HIS A 91 18.60 3.16 -4.69
CA HIS A 91 18.22 3.03 -3.28
C HIS A 91 17.32 4.18 -2.85
N ASN A 92 16.14 3.86 -2.37
CA ASN A 92 15.12 4.81 -1.93
C ASN A 92 15.30 5.23 -0.47
N ALA A 93 14.66 6.33 -0.09
CA ALA A 93 14.74 6.87 1.27
C ALA A 93 14.08 5.97 2.34
N ASP A 94 13.21 5.08 1.95
CA ASP A 94 12.51 4.10 2.79
C ASP A 94 13.20 2.73 2.86
N ASN A 95 14.45 2.66 2.39
CA ASN A 95 15.28 1.46 2.28
C ASN A 95 14.84 0.43 1.24
N SER A 96 13.85 0.75 0.39
CA SER A 96 13.58 -0.06 -0.80
C SER A 96 14.59 0.23 -1.92
N TRP A 97 14.61 -0.64 -2.93
CA TRP A 97 15.38 -0.44 -4.17
C TRP A 97 14.41 -0.41 -5.33
N SER A 98 14.51 0.56 -6.22
CA SER A 98 13.66 0.63 -7.41
C SER A 98 14.47 0.62 -8.69
N TYR A 99 13.90 0.00 -9.72
CA TYR A 99 14.41 0.02 -11.09
C TYR A 99 13.24 -0.15 -12.07
N VAL A 100 13.52 0.06 -13.36
CA VAL A 100 12.50 -0.08 -14.40
C VAL A 100 12.71 -1.38 -15.17
N PHE A 101 11.72 -2.26 -15.15
CA PHE A 101 11.69 -3.48 -15.93
C PHE A 101 10.65 -3.37 -17.06
N ARG A 102 11.12 -3.27 -18.30
CA ARG A 102 10.26 -3.12 -19.50
C ARG A 102 9.18 -2.03 -19.38
N GLY A 103 9.57 -0.89 -18.79
CA GLY A 103 8.71 0.27 -18.63
C GLY A 103 7.72 0.19 -17.46
N VAL A 104 7.91 -0.77 -16.54
CA VAL A 104 7.18 -0.87 -15.28
C VAL A 104 8.18 -0.69 -14.13
N GLU A 105 7.82 0.10 -13.13
CA GLU A 105 8.60 0.25 -11.90
C GLU A 105 8.53 -1.01 -11.07
N VAL A 106 9.69 -1.47 -10.59
CA VAL A 106 9.83 -2.62 -9.70
C VAL A 106 10.46 -2.14 -8.42
N GLU A 107 9.82 -2.40 -7.29
CA GLU A 107 10.36 -2.11 -5.96
C GLU A 107 10.74 -3.40 -5.24
N LEU A 108 11.99 -3.45 -4.76
CA LEU A 108 12.52 -4.56 -3.98
C LEU A 108 12.63 -4.13 -2.51
N HIS A 109 12.05 -4.91 -1.62
CA HIS A 109 11.94 -4.61 -0.20
C HIS A 109 12.64 -5.67 0.65
N ASP A 110 13.33 -5.23 1.73
CA ASP A 110 13.86 -6.06 2.82
C ASP A 110 12.89 -6.21 3.99
N HIS A 111 11.74 -5.54 3.91
CA HIS A 111 10.70 -5.56 4.93
C HIS A 111 9.31 -5.63 4.28
N ILE A 112 8.37 -6.24 5.00
CA ILE A 112 6.98 -6.36 4.53
C ILE A 112 6.14 -5.18 5.02
N LEU A 113 6.30 -4.76 6.28
CA LEU A 113 5.46 -3.73 6.89
C LEU A 113 6.15 -2.37 6.89
N ASP A 114 5.43 -1.34 6.46
CA ASP A 114 5.86 0.07 6.48
C ASP A 114 5.77 0.66 7.90
N ILE A 115 6.77 0.40 8.73
CA ILE A 115 6.84 0.82 10.13
C ILE A 115 8.10 1.65 10.37
N GLU A 116 7.96 2.86 10.91
CA GLU A 116 9.08 3.76 11.20
C GLU A 116 9.63 3.61 12.62
N ARG A 117 8.79 3.28 13.59
CA ARG A 117 9.19 3.14 15.00
C ARG A 117 10.12 1.93 15.20
N PRO A 118 11.36 2.09 15.70
CA PRO A 118 12.36 1.01 15.75
C PRO A 118 11.93 -0.23 16.56
N SER A 119 11.21 -0.04 17.68
CA SER A 119 10.70 -1.17 18.48
C SER A 119 9.62 -1.96 17.73
N ALA A 120 8.73 -1.28 17.01
CA ALA A 120 7.70 -1.92 16.21
C ALA A 120 8.27 -2.53 14.93
N ARG A 121 9.35 -1.99 14.37
CA ARG A 121 10.04 -2.59 13.21
C ARG A 121 10.62 -3.96 13.56
N ARG A 122 11.26 -4.11 14.73
CA ARG A 122 11.72 -5.43 15.20
C ARG A 122 10.57 -6.42 15.38
N GLU A 123 9.47 -5.94 15.93
CA GLU A 123 8.26 -6.74 16.08
C GLU A 123 7.64 -7.12 14.74
N ALA A 124 7.61 -6.19 13.78
CA ALA A 124 7.16 -6.45 12.43
C ALA A 124 7.99 -7.55 11.73
N GLN A 125 9.31 -7.53 11.90
CA GLN A 125 10.20 -8.59 11.40
C GLN A 125 9.91 -9.94 12.06
N ARG A 126 9.69 -9.97 13.38
CA ARG A 126 9.31 -11.20 14.09
C ARG A 126 7.98 -11.75 13.56
N ILE A 127 6.94 -10.93 13.47
CA ILE A 127 5.63 -11.32 12.94
C ILE A 127 5.75 -11.84 11.50
N ALA A 128 6.55 -11.18 10.67
CA ALA A 128 6.79 -11.60 9.29
C ALA A 128 7.49 -12.97 9.21
N SER A 129 8.50 -13.21 10.06
CA SER A 129 9.22 -14.49 10.09
C SER A 129 8.37 -15.66 10.57
N GLU A 130 7.36 -15.41 11.42
CA GLU A 130 6.43 -16.42 11.94
C GLU A 130 5.22 -16.63 11.02
N SER A 131 5.06 -15.79 9.99
CA SER A 131 3.89 -15.83 9.10
C SER A 131 4.26 -16.54 7.80
N PRO A 132 3.64 -17.69 7.51
CA PRO A 132 3.89 -18.38 6.26
C PRO A 132 3.46 -17.51 5.07
N SER A 133 4.15 -17.67 3.92
CA SER A 133 3.66 -17.11 2.66
C SER A 133 2.41 -17.86 2.21
N GLY A 134 1.51 -17.15 1.53
CA GLY A 134 0.31 -17.71 0.90
C GLY A 134 0.47 -17.87 -0.60
N SER A 135 -0.54 -18.42 -1.24
CA SER A 135 -0.73 -18.37 -2.69
C SER A 135 -1.47 -17.07 -3.07
N VAL A 136 -1.36 -16.67 -4.34
CA VAL A 136 -2.15 -15.57 -4.91
C VAL A 136 -3.19 -16.17 -5.83
N GLU A 137 -4.46 -15.94 -5.55
CA GLU A 137 -5.56 -16.47 -6.35
C GLU A 137 -5.46 -15.95 -7.80
N GLY A 138 -5.71 -16.83 -8.76
CA GLY A 138 -5.62 -16.52 -10.19
C GLY A 138 -4.19 -16.44 -10.75
N LEU A 139 -3.16 -16.73 -9.94
CA LEU A 139 -1.77 -16.86 -10.38
C LEU A 139 -1.27 -18.30 -10.20
N PRO A 140 -0.20 -18.70 -10.92
CA PRO A 140 0.43 -20.01 -10.75
C PRO A 140 0.81 -20.30 -9.29
N ALA A 141 0.74 -21.58 -8.88
CA ALA A 141 0.98 -21.99 -7.50
C ALA A 141 2.39 -21.66 -6.97
N GLU A 142 3.33 -21.46 -7.87
CA GLU A 142 4.72 -21.08 -7.56
C GLU A 142 4.84 -19.61 -7.13
N VAL A 143 3.82 -18.79 -7.42
CA VAL A 143 3.80 -17.38 -7.03
C VAL A 143 3.48 -17.28 -5.54
N ARG A 144 4.45 -16.82 -4.78
CA ARG A 144 4.32 -16.62 -3.34
C ARG A 144 3.72 -15.24 -3.07
N GLY A 145 2.61 -15.22 -2.36
CA GLY A 145 1.98 -14.01 -1.82
C GLY A 145 2.08 -13.96 -0.30
N LEU A 146 1.39 -13.03 0.30
CA LEU A 146 1.31 -12.88 1.74
C LEU A 146 0.25 -13.81 2.34
N SER A 147 0.47 -14.26 3.57
CA SER A 147 -0.61 -14.87 4.35
C SER A 147 -1.75 -13.86 4.59
N PRO A 148 -2.99 -14.30 4.78
CA PRO A 148 -4.14 -13.41 4.99
C PRO A 148 -3.89 -12.34 6.04
N ARG A 149 -3.35 -12.73 7.20
CA ARG A 149 -3.00 -11.82 8.30
C ARG A 149 -1.96 -10.77 7.91
N MET A 150 -0.87 -11.20 7.24
CA MET A 150 0.21 -10.30 6.81
C MET A 150 -0.26 -9.32 5.73
N ARG A 151 -1.13 -9.76 4.82
CA ARG A 151 -1.74 -8.89 3.81
C ARG A 151 -2.50 -7.73 4.45
N ILE A 152 -3.33 -7.99 5.45
CA ILE A 152 -4.08 -6.94 6.14
C ILE A 152 -3.14 -6.00 6.91
N LEU A 153 -2.12 -6.53 7.59
CA LEU A 153 -1.11 -5.72 8.29
C LEU A 153 -0.32 -4.84 7.31
N LEU A 154 0.10 -5.39 6.17
CA LEU A 154 0.79 -4.61 5.13
C LEU A 154 -0.11 -3.49 4.62
N LEU A 155 -1.34 -3.78 4.20
CA LEU A 155 -2.26 -2.78 3.67
C LEU A 155 -2.54 -1.68 4.70
N SER A 156 -2.71 -2.04 5.98
CA SER A 156 -2.92 -1.05 7.04
C SER A 156 -1.69 -0.17 7.30
N SER A 157 -0.49 -0.74 7.39
CA SER A 157 0.74 0.02 7.63
C SER A 157 1.10 0.90 6.43
N HIS A 158 0.92 0.40 5.22
CA HIS A 158 1.11 1.14 3.98
C HIS A 158 0.17 2.34 3.85
N LEU A 159 -1.13 2.14 4.14
CA LEU A 159 -2.10 3.22 4.21
C LEU A 159 -1.70 4.27 5.25
N LEU A 160 -1.21 3.85 6.42
CA LEU A 160 -0.74 4.78 7.45
C LEU A 160 0.44 5.62 6.96
N LYS A 161 1.48 4.98 6.39
CA LYS A 161 2.64 5.66 5.80
C LYS A 161 2.21 6.75 4.81
N HIS A 162 1.31 6.40 3.90
CA HIS A 162 0.79 7.36 2.92
C HIS A 162 -0.07 8.45 3.56
N CYS A 163 -0.94 8.11 4.51
CA CYS A 163 -1.77 9.07 5.24
C CYS A 163 -0.92 10.10 6.01
N LEU A 164 0.20 9.64 6.60
CA LEU A 164 1.15 10.52 7.28
C LEU A 164 2.00 11.36 6.30
N GLY A 165 2.20 10.90 5.08
CA GLY A 165 3.05 11.53 4.07
C GLY A 165 2.29 12.31 3.00
N ARG A 166 2.01 11.65 1.89
CA ARG A 166 1.50 12.28 0.65
C ARG A 166 0.00 12.22 0.46
N GLY A 167 -0.74 11.58 1.36
CA GLY A 167 -2.15 11.27 1.20
C GLY A 167 -2.38 9.85 0.66
N ILE A 168 -3.60 9.36 0.82
CA ILE A 168 -4.04 8.02 0.40
C ILE A 168 -5.12 8.14 -0.68
N GLY A 169 -5.23 7.11 -1.53
CA GLY A 169 -6.31 7.01 -2.51
C GLY A 169 -7.43 6.08 -2.03
N LEU A 170 -8.64 6.30 -2.54
CA LEU A 170 -9.81 5.47 -2.22
C LEU A 170 -9.56 3.98 -2.58
N ARG A 171 -8.88 3.71 -3.70
CA ARG A 171 -8.51 2.35 -4.11
C ARG A 171 -7.77 1.58 -3.00
N GLN A 172 -6.81 2.21 -2.32
CA GLN A 172 -6.05 1.57 -1.25
C GLN A 172 -6.93 1.25 -0.02
N VAL A 173 -7.93 2.09 0.24
CA VAL A 173 -8.92 1.80 1.30
C VAL A 173 -9.85 0.65 0.89
N CYS A 174 -10.22 0.56 -0.40
CA CYS A 174 -10.97 -0.59 -0.93
C CYS A 174 -10.15 -1.89 -0.84
N ASP A 175 -8.86 -1.87 -1.20
CA ASP A 175 -7.96 -3.01 -1.04
C ASP A 175 -7.96 -3.52 0.41
N TYR A 176 -7.87 -2.59 1.38
CA TYR A 176 -7.94 -2.91 2.80
C TYR A 176 -9.29 -3.51 3.20
N ALA A 177 -10.41 -2.89 2.78
CA ALA A 177 -11.75 -3.36 3.10
C ALA A 177 -12.00 -4.77 2.58
N LEU A 178 -11.60 -5.06 1.33
CA LEU A 178 -11.71 -6.39 0.73
C LEU A 178 -10.85 -7.42 1.45
N ALA A 179 -9.61 -7.08 1.80
CA ALA A 179 -8.75 -7.97 2.58
C ALA A 179 -9.36 -8.29 3.96
N ARG A 180 -9.96 -7.30 4.62
CA ARG A 180 -10.65 -7.50 5.90
C ARG A 180 -11.87 -8.41 5.78
N ALA A 181 -12.62 -8.31 4.67
CA ALA A 181 -13.83 -9.09 4.44
C ALA A 181 -13.56 -10.51 3.95
N ALA A 182 -12.60 -10.68 3.02
CA ALA A 182 -12.39 -11.93 2.29
C ALA A 182 -11.32 -12.85 2.92
N CYS A 183 -10.38 -12.30 3.68
CA CYS A 183 -9.29 -13.10 4.23
C CYS A 183 -9.72 -13.87 5.49
N ASP A 184 -9.36 -15.15 5.55
CA ASP A 184 -9.50 -15.98 6.76
C ASP A 184 -8.23 -15.82 7.63
N TYR A 185 -8.41 -15.33 8.87
CA TYR A 185 -7.32 -15.09 9.82
C TYR A 185 -7.83 -15.12 11.28
N ASP A 186 -6.95 -15.48 12.21
CA ASP A 186 -7.27 -15.38 13.64
C ASP A 186 -7.30 -13.91 14.08
N ARG A 187 -8.50 -13.44 14.39
CA ARG A 187 -8.78 -12.07 14.82
C ARG A 187 -8.02 -11.68 16.09
N ARG A 188 -7.88 -12.61 17.04
CA ARG A 188 -7.20 -12.34 18.33
C ARG A 188 -5.70 -12.12 18.12
N ILE A 189 -5.10 -12.95 17.25
CA ILE A 189 -3.68 -12.81 16.88
C ILE A 189 -3.48 -11.50 16.13
N PHE A 190 -4.33 -11.17 15.15
CA PHE A 190 -4.27 -9.91 14.43
C PHE A 190 -4.38 -8.68 15.34
N GLU A 191 -5.31 -8.70 16.31
CA GLU A 191 -5.44 -7.62 17.30
C GLU A 191 -4.23 -7.51 18.23
N ALA A 192 -3.60 -8.65 18.59
CA ALA A 192 -2.34 -8.65 19.34
C ALA A 192 -1.20 -8.02 18.54
N ASP A 193 -1.07 -8.37 17.26
CA ASP A 193 -0.10 -7.77 16.35
C ASP A 193 -0.33 -6.25 16.22
N CYS A 194 -1.57 -5.83 16.01
CA CYS A 194 -1.89 -4.40 15.93
C CYS A 194 -1.50 -3.64 17.21
N ARG A 195 -1.64 -4.26 18.39
CA ARG A 195 -1.20 -3.66 19.66
C ARG A 195 0.31 -3.56 19.72
N ALA A 196 1.03 -4.63 19.40
CA ALA A 196 2.48 -4.69 19.39
C ALA A 196 3.12 -3.69 18.42
N LEU A 197 2.51 -3.56 17.24
CA LEU A 197 2.92 -2.61 16.20
C LEU A 197 2.48 -1.16 16.48
N GLY A 198 1.56 -0.93 17.43
CA GLY A 198 0.99 0.40 17.72
C GLY A 198 -0.02 0.87 16.68
N LEU A 199 -0.61 -0.06 15.91
CA LEU A 199 -1.58 0.19 14.83
C LEU A 199 -3.04 0.13 15.29
N SER A 200 -3.34 -0.31 16.53
CA SER A 200 -4.71 -0.60 16.99
C SER A 200 -5.69 0.54 16.74
N ARG A 201 -5.31 1.79 17.05
CA ARG A 201 -6.20 2.94 16.83
C ARG A 201 -6.38 3.25 15.35
N TRP A 202 -5.31 3.16 14.57
CA TRP A 202 -5.36 3.36 13.13
C TRP A 202 -6.28 2.34 12.45
N VAL A 203 -6.13 1.06 12.78
CA VAL A 203 -6.99 -0.02 12.29
C VAL A 203 -8.43 0.19 12.70
N ALA A 204 -8.70 0.61 13.95
CA ALA A 204 -10.05 0.93 14.40
C ALA A 204 -10.70 2.08 13.59
N VAL A 205 -9.92 3.10 13.20
CA VAL A 205 -10.41 4.21 12.35
C VAL A 205 -10.67 3.72 10.93
N LEU A 206 -9.81 2.87 10.37
CA LEU A 206 -10.00 2.28 9.04
C LEU A 206 -11.23 1.36 9.02
N ASP A 207 -11.34 0.44 9.97
CA ASP A 207 -12.48 -0.46 10.09
C ASP A 207 -13.79 0.34 10.20
N ASN A 208 -13.82 1.36 11.06
CA ASN A 208 -15.00 2.22 11.21
C ASN A 208 -15.33 2.99 9.92
N LEU A 209 -14.33 3.45 9.17
CA LEU A 209 -14.54 4.10 7.87
C LEU A 209 -15.14 3.08 6.87
N CYS A 210 -14.59 1.88 6.80
CA CYS A 210 -15.04 0.84 5.88
C CYS A 210 -16.46 0.35 6.22
N VAL A 211 -16.79 0.17 7.49
CA VAL A 211 -18.14 -0.20 7.94
C VAL A 211 -19.16 0.87 7.58
N ARG A 212 -18.86 2.14 7.83
CA ARG A 212 -19.82 3.23 7.62
C ARG A 212 -20.01 3.63 6.16
N HIS A 213 -19.01 3.44 5.32
CA HIS A 213 -19.01 4.02 3.97
C HIS A 213 -18.72 3.04 2.83
N LEU A 214 -18.19 1.84 3.12
CA LEU A 214 -17.83 0.85 2.10
C LEU A 214 -18.55 -0.50 2.26
N GLY A 215 -19.49 -0.61 3.20
CA GLY A 215 -20.28 -1.83 3.36
C GLY A 215 -19.57 -2.99 4.06
N LEU A 216 -18.45 -2.76 4.73
CA LEU A 216 -17.82 -3.78 5.58
C LEU A 216 -18.76 -4.13 6.73
N ASP A 217 -18.83 -5.43 7.11
CA ASP A 217 -19.70 -5.92 8.19
C ASP A 217 -19.43 -5.18 9.51
N GLY A 218 -20.51 -4.78 10.21
CA GLY A 218 -20.45 -4.07 11.49
C GLY A 218 -19.70 -4.81 12.60
N ASN A 219 -19.52 -6.13 12.49
CA ASN A 219 -18.71 -6.92 13.41
C ASN A 219 -17.22 -6.52 13.45
N PHE A 220 -16.75 -5.77 12.46
CA PHE A 220 -15.40 -5.22 12.42
C PHE A 220 -15.26 -3.94 13.25
N SER A 221 -16.33 -3.20 13.48
CA SER A 221 -16.34 -2.14 14.48
C SER A 221 -16.59 -2.76 15.85
N ALA A 222 -15.52 -2.98 16.62
CA ALA A 222 -15.60 -3.55 17.95
C ALA A 222 -16.60 -2.79 18.83
N SER A 223 -17.12 -3.45 19.88
CA SER A 223 -18.02 -2.85 20.89
C SER A 223 -17.30 -1.77 21.71
N TYR A 224 -17.06 -0.62 21.10
CA TYR A 224 -16.49 0.53 21.79
C TYR A 224 -17.53 1.22 22.65
N ALA A 225 -17.10 1.72 23.82
CA ALA A 225 -17.94 2.61 24.62
C ALA A 225 -18.40 3.82 23.79
N GLU A 226 -19.61 4.34 24.06
CA GLU A 226 -20.26 5.40 23.27
C GLU A 226 -19.36 6.63 23.00
N ARG A 227 -18.57 7.06 24.01
CA ARG A 227 -17.63 8.17 23.88
C ARG A 227 -16.50 7.87 22.91
N GLU A 228 -16.00 6.63 22.90
CA GLU A 228 -14.91 6.19 22.02
C GLU A 228 -15.42 6.02 20.60
N ARG A 229 -16.61 5.47 20.42
CA ARG A 229 -17.28 5.33 19.13
C ARG A 229 -17.45 6.71 18.46
N ARG A 230 -17.98 7.70 19.16
CA ARG A 230 -18.12 9.09 18.62
C ARG A 230 -16.76 9.68 18.21
N ARG A 231 -15.70 9.35 18.91
CA ARG A 231 -14.34 9.78 18.55
C ARG A 231 -13.84 9.10 17.27
N LEU A 232 -14.08 7.79 17.12
CA LEU A 232 -13.76 7.04 15.91
C LEU A 232 -14.55 7.56 14.71
N ASP A 233 -15.85 7.84 14.88
CA ASP A 233 -16.69 8.42 13.84
C ASP A 233 -16.13 9.76 13.34
N SER A 234 -15.79 10.66 14.25
CA SER A 234 -15.19 11.95 13.91
C SER A 234 -13.84 11.81 13.17
N LEU A 235 -13.00 10.83 13.55
CA LEU A 235 -11.72 10.57 12.89
C LEU A 235 -11.91 9.96 11.51
N SER A 236 -12.84 9.00 11.35
CA SER A 236 -13.19 8.37 10.08
C SER A 236 -13.75 9.37 9.09
N ASP A 237 -14.69 10.22 9.52
CA ASP A 237 -15.30 11.27 8.69
C ASP A 237 -14.26 12.30 8.23
N ARG A 238 -13.33 12.64 9.10
CA ARG A 238 -12.21 13.52 8.73
C ARG A 238 -11.26 12.85 7.73
N LEU A 239 -11.00 11.56 7.91
CA LEU A 239 -10.18 10.78 6.99
C LEU A 239 -10.84 10.68 5.62
N LEU A 240 -12.16 10.37 5.58
CA LEU A 240 -12.92 10.30 4.33
C LEU A 240 -12.93 11.64 3.59
N ARG A 241 -13.20 12.75 4.29
CA ARG A 241 -13.15 14.08 3.67
C ARG A 241 -11.79 14.36 3.04
N ARG A 242 -10.71 14.04 3.73
CA ARG A 242 -9.36 14.21 3.16
C ARG A 242 -9.13 13.35 1.92
N LEU A 243 -9.63 12.10 1.92
CA LEU A 243 -9.58 11.22 0.75
C LEU A 243 -10.28 11.83 -0.47
N LEU A 244 -11.43 12.43 -0.25
CA LEU A 244 -12.23 13.04 -1.32
C LEU A 244 -11.67 14.39 -1.78
N ASP A 245 -11.19 15.22 -0.85
CA ASP A 245 -10.68 16.57 -1.13
C ASP A 245 -9.27 16.56 -1.73
N GLU A 246 -8.40 15.65 -1.28
CA GLU A 246 -7.01 15.59 -1.73
C GLU A 246 -6.82 14.74 -3.00
N GLY A 247 -7.85 13.98 -3.39
CA GLY A 247 -7.81 13.09 -4.56
C GLY A 247 -6.76 11.98 -4.44
N ASN A 248 -6.46 11.31 -5.55
CA ASN A 248 -5.49 10.21 -5.58
C ASN A 248 -4.08 10.73 -5.28
N PHE A 249 -3.54 10.46 -4.09
CA PHE A 249 -2.20 10.86 -3.63
C PHE A 249 -1.97 12.40 -3.59
N GLY A 250 -3.00 13.19 -3.31
CA GLY A 250 -2.88 14.65 -3.26
C GLY A 250 -2.55 15.30 -4.61
N ARG A 251 -2.79 14.62 -5.74
CA ARG A 251 -2.50 15.14 -7.08
C ARG A 251 -3.35 16.34 -7.46
N GLU A 252 -4.58 16.41 -6.97
CA GLU A 252 -5.49 17.50 -7.28
C GLU A 252 -5.18 18.79 -6.50
N SER A 253 -4.46 18.67 -5.37
CA SER A 253 -4.12 19.85 -4.55
C SER A 253 -2.95 20.68 -5.08
N GLY A 254 -2.38 20.38 -6.26
CA GLY A 254 -1.27 21.13 -6.87
C GLY A 254 0.04 21.11 -6.08
N ARG A 255 0.16 20.29 -5.03
CA ARG A 255 1.35 20.18 -4.19
C ARG A 255 2.45 19.42 -4.95
N GLY A 256 3.45 20.16 -5.43
CA GLY A 256 4.61 19.62 -6.18
C GLY A 256 5.36 18.51 -5.41
N LYS A 257 6.08 17.65 -6.16
CA LYS A 257 6.82 16.46 -5.66
C LYS A 257 8.08 16.78 -4.82
N GLY A 258 8.15 17.88 -4.08
CA GLY A 258 9.33 18.26 -3.30
C GLY A 258 9.26 17.81 -1.83
N ALA A 259 10.40 17.38 -1.25
CA ALA A 259 10.53 17.01 0.16
C ALA A 259 10.06 18.12 1.13
N LEU A 260 10.18 19.38 0.73
CA LEU A 260 9.68 20.53 1.50
C LEU A 260 8.15 20.54 1.56
N ASN A 261 7.49 20.26 0.43
CA ASN A 261 6.02 20.24 0.35
C ASN A 261 5.44 19.07 1.15
N THR A 262 6.09 17.92 1.13
CA THR A 262 5.73 16.76 1.96
C THR A 262 5.83 17.07 3.45
N PHE A 263 6.88 17.78 3.86
CA PHE A 263 7.06 18.16 5.27
C PHE A 263 6.06 19.24 5.72
N MET A 264 5.79 20.23 4.89
CA MET A 264 4.77 21.25 5.21
C MET A 264 3.37 20.62 5.28
N ALA A 265 3.04 19.72 4.35
CA ALA A 265 1.80 18.95 4.40
C ALA A 265 1.71 18.09 5.66
N PHE A 266 2.81 17.44 6.06
CA PHE A 266 2.87 16.68 7.30
C PHE A 266 2.66 17.59 8.53
N LEU A 267 3.36 18.74 8.62
CA LEU A 267 3.21 19.68 9.74
C LEU A 267 1.78 20.22 9.87
N SER A 268 1.14 20.56 8.74
CA SER A 268 -0.25 21.06 8.74
C SER A 268 -1.25 19.98 9.22
N ASN A 269 -0.87 18.71 9.09
CA ASN A 269 -1.70 17.57 9.47
C ASN A 269 -1.25 16.87 10.77
N MET A 270 -0.19 17.37 11.41
CA MET A 270 0.44 16.72 12.58
C MET A 270 -0.56 16.45 13.72
N GLY A 271 -1.47 17.40 14.02
CA GLY A 271 -2.50 17.22 15.03
C GLY A 271 -3.48 16.07 14.73
N PHE A 272 -3.73 15.79 13.45
CA PHE A 272 -4.53 14.63 13.04
C PHE A 272 -3.72 13.35 13.07
N SER A 273 -2.51 13.36 12.54
CA SER A 273 -1.56 12.23 12.53
C SER A 273 -1.27 11.69 13.94
N LEU A 274 -1.06 12.58 14.91
CA LEU A 274 -0.88 12.22 16.33
C LEU A 274 -2.11 11.58 16.96
N LYS A 275 -3.32 11.88 16.46
CA LYS A 275 -4.56 11.23 16.91
C LYS A 275 -4.72 9.84 16.32
N LEU A 276 -4.15 9.55 15.16
CA LEU A 276 -4.22 8.25 14.48
C LEU A 276 -3.19 7.27 15.02
N ALA A 277 -1.91 7.65 14.99
CA ALA A 277 -0.79 6.80 15.37
C ALA A 277 0.37 7.66 15.92
N PRO A 278 0.36 8.05 17.22
CA PRO A 278 1.30 9.02 17.77
C PRO A 278 2.76 8.57 17.64
N GLY A 279 3.05 7.28 17.85
CA GLY A 279 4.39 6.72 17.71
C GLY A 279 4.91 6.83 16.27
N GLU A 280 4.16 6.32 15.30
CA GLU A 280 4.54 6.38 13.89
C GLU A 280 4.65 7.83 13.39
N ALA A 281 3.70 8.70 13.75
CA ALA A 281 3.75 10.12 13.39
C ALA A 281 5.04 10.80 13.88
N PHE A 282 5.46 10.51 15.12
CA PHE A 282 6.69 11.07 15.69
C PHE A 282 7.94 10.57 14.93
N TYR A 283 8.05 9.27 14.69
CA TYR A 283 9.20 8.70 13.98
C TYR A 283 9.23 9.07 12.49
N THR A 284 8.08 9.25 11.85
CA THR A 284 8.00 9.79 10.49
C THR A 284 8.62 11.20 10.41
N VAL A 285 8.35 12.08 11.42
CA VAL A 285 9.02 13.40 11.49
C VAL A 285 10.53 13.26 11.60
N LEU A 286 11.00 12.39 12.49
CA LEU A 286 12.43 12.17 12.68
C LEU A 286 13.11 11.64 11.41
N SER A 287 12.46 10.73 10.70
CA SER A 287 12.94 10.18 9.42
C SER A 287 13.04 11.26 8.34
N LEU A 288 11.98 12.06 8.19
CA LEU A 288 11.96 13.20 7.26
C LEU A 288 13.01 14.27 7.62
N ALA A 289 13.24 14.54 8.90
CA ALA A 289 14.26 15.48 9.35
C ALA A 289 15.68 14.94 9.06
N LYS A 290 15.94 13.66 9.32
CA LYS A 290 17.23 13.01 9.03
C LYS A 290 17.52 12.94 7.52
N GLY A 291 16.51 12.64 6.70
CA GLY A 291 16.65 12.64 5.24
C GLY A 291 17.06 14.01 4.66
N ARG A 292 16.72 15.11 5.34
CA ARG A 292 17.17 16.48 4.97
C ARG A 292 18.60 16.78 5.35
N LEU A 293 19.12 16.14 6.39
CA LEU A 293 20.51 16.34 6.84
C LEU A 293 21.51 15.56 5.97
N LYS A 294 21.07 14.53 5.24
CA LYS A 294 21.87 13.89 4.20
C LYS A 294 21.79 14.78 2.94
N LYS A 295 22.85 15.57 2.68
CA LYS A 295 23.01 16.30 1.40
C LYS A 295 22.85 15.32 0.24
N PRO A 296 22.13 15.69 -0.85
CA PRO A 296 22.17 14.90 -2.06
C PRO A 296 23.60 14.81 -2.54
N SER A 297 24.09 13.61 -2.77
CA SER A 297 25.33 13.38 -3.52
C SER A 297 25.19 14.08 -4.87
N PRO A 298 26.18 14.85 -5.35
CA PRO A 298 26.06 15.54 -6.62
C PRO A 298 25.88 14.47 -7.71
N SER A 299 24.68 14.44 -8.30
CA SER A 299 24.38 13.62 -9.46
C SER A 299 25.39 13.92 -10.54
N GLY A 300 26.21 12.93 -10.92
CA GLY A 300 27.11 13.04 -12.03
C GLY A 300 26.34 13.49 -13.28
N LYS A 301 26.71 14.65 -13.79
CA LYS A 301 26.30 15.11 -15.11
C LYS A 301 26.78 14.08 -16.12
N THR A 302 25.86 13.25 -16.60
CA THR A 302 26.09 12.40 -17.76
C THR A 302 26.23 13.35 -18.95
N GLN A 303 27.48 13.62 -19.36
CA GLN A 303 27.77 14.23 -20.64
C GLN A 303 27.21 13.35 -21.75
N ASN A 304 26.24 13.89 -22.49
CA ASN A 304 25.93 13.42 -23.83
C ASN A 304 27.24 13.42 -24.65
N ARG A 305 27.74 12.27 -24.99
CA ARG A 305 28.62 12.05 -26.14
C ARG A 305 27.90 11.14 -27.11
N SER A 306 27.41 11.75 -28.18
CA SER A 306 27.06 11.15 -29.45
C SER A 306 28.23 10.26 -29.95
N LEU A 307 27.91 9.02 -30.29
CA LEU A 307 28.33 8.29 -31.50
C LEU A 307 27.34 7.18 -31.74
#